data_089a5057dbf7fd8dff613e0044ea57fe
#
_entry.id   089a5057dbf7fd8dff613e0044ea57fe
#
_cell.length_a   1.000
_cell.length_b   1.000
_cell.length_c   1.000
_cell.angle_alpha   90.00
_cell.angle_beta   90.00
_cell.angle_gamma   90.00
#
_symmetry.space_group_name_H-M   'P 1'
#
loop_
_entity.id
_entity.type
_entity.pdbx_description
1 polymer ?
#
loop_
_entity_poly.entity_id
_entity_poly.type
_entity_poly.pdbx_seq_one_letter_code
_entity_poly.pdbx_strand_id
1 'polypeptide(L)'
;MSEGIYGEYPTSPVVYAACDSKYFMEHAAPFIYSANDIGKDVHIHICNPTEDVWTKSIILNADTDVRVTYTANDINLNTAGDHQGPVAPEAERTYYACLRFLYLQDIVLKASKVMALDIDCLLMRPFDFPTTAIGYFPRDPLPDTAGWEQKGTRVAAGIFYIEDHAHAVASQIGNRIGLGPFNWFLDQIALAEVVDFIPKDQVTEYDDNFMDWNFRQGTAIWTGKGDRKHNNITYVKAKNEFDRYKSAITRCWS
;
A
#
# COMPACT_ATOMS: atom_id res chain seq x y z
N MET A 1 13.32 9.72 17.52
CA MET A 1 11.98 10.08 17.99
C MET A 1 11.11 10.15 16.73
N SER A 2 10.11 9.29 16.59
CA SER A 2 9.14 9.45 15.52
C SER A 2 8.40 10.76 15.78
N GLU A 3 8.59 11.75 14.92
CA GLU A 3 7.68 12.88 14.90
C GLU A 3 6.28 12.32 14.68
N GLY A 4 5.29 12.80 15.44
CA GLY A 4 3.96 12.20 15.51
C GLY A 4 3.29 12.13 14.14
N ILE A 5 2.43 11.14 13.95
CA ILE A 5 1.54 11.08 12.78
C ILE A 5 0.53 12.22 12.90
N TYR A 6 0.32 12.96 11.81
CA TYR A 6 -0.67 14.02 11.71
C TYR A 6 -1.57 13.82 10.49
N GLY A 7 -2.71 14.52 10.45
CA GLY A 7 -3.71 14.39 9.40
C GLY A 7 -5.01 13.73 9.87
N GLU A 8 -5.81 13.26 8.92
CA GLU A 8 -7.12 12.66 9.18
C GLU A 8 -7.09 11.15 8.98
N TYR A 9 -7.45 10.40 10.03
CA TYR A 9 -7.60 8.95 9.97
C TYR A 9 -8.92 8.53 9.32
N PRO A 10 -8.97 7.36 8.64
CA PRO A 10 -10.22 6.80 8.13
C PRO A 10 -11.12 6.36 9.29
N THR A 11 -12.44 6.37 9.06
CA THR A 11 -13.45 5.90 10.03
C THR A 11 -14.38 4.84 9.46
N SER A 12 -14.10 4.37 8.24
CA SER A 12 -14.85 3.36 7.47
C SER A 12 -13.86 2.35 6.88
N PRO A 13 -14.33 1.19 6.38
CA PRO A 13 -13.50 0.28 5.62
C PRO A 13 -12.83 0.98 4.43
N VAL A 14 -11.51 0.79 4.27
CA VAL A 14 -10.73 1.50 3.25
C VAL A 14 -9.82 0.59 2.44
N VAL A 15 -9.53 1.01 1.20
CA VAL A 15 -8.28 0.64 0.54
C VAL A 15 -7.19 1.61 1.00
N TYR A 16 -6.06 1.06 1.39
CA TYR A 16 -4.99 1.80 2.04
C TYR A 16 -3.67 1.67 1.28
N ALA A 17 -2.98 2.77 1.10
CA ALA A 17 -1.62 2.78 0.57
C ALA A 17 -0.72 3.69 1.43
N ALA A 18 0.59 3.45 1.36
CA ALA A 18 1.57 4.36 1.93
C ALA A 18 2.71 4.61 0.95
N CYS A 19 3.25 5.82 0.94
CA CYS A 19 4.28 6.21 -0.01
C CYS A 19 5.04 7.46 0.43
N ASP A 20 6.12 7.77 -0.27
CA ASP A 20 6.77 9.08 -0.22
C ASP A 20 6.06 10.11 -1.12
N SER A 21 6.51 11.36 -1.05
CA SER A 21 5.99 12.45 -1.91
C SER A 21 6.10 12.17 -3.40
N LYS A 22 7.20 11.56 -3.84
CA LYS A 22 7.43 11.28 -5.26
C LYS A 22 6.42 10.28 -5.81
N TYR A 23 6.22 9.16 -5.10
CA TYR A 23 5.25 8.14 -5.49
C TYR A 23 3.82 8.64 -5.38
N PHE A 24 3.51 9.49 -4.38
CA PHE A 24 2.23 10.17 -4.31
C PHE A 24 1.95 11.00 -5.57
N MET A 25 2.92 11.84 -5.97
CA MET A 25 2.76 12.68 -7.16
C MET A 25 2.58 11.86 -8.44
N GLU A 26 3.18 10.69 -8.52
CA GLU A 26 3.12 9.83 -9.72
C GLU A 26 1.91 8.91 -9.77
N HIS A 27 1.44 8.38 -8.61
CA HIS A 27 0.50 7.25 -8.58
C HIS A 27 -0.81 7.52 -7.83
N ALA A 28 -0.89 8.54 -6.96
CA ALA A 28 -2.08 8.74 -6.13
C ALA A 28 -3.36 9.02 -6.95
N ALA A 29 -3.28 9.81 -8.02
CA ALA A 29 -4.46 10.13 -8.82
C ALA A 29 -5.08 8.87 -9.48
N PRO A 30 -4.37 8.05 -10.26
CA PRO A 30 -4.95 6.84 -10.82
C PRO A 30 -5.41 5.84 -9.75
N PHE A 31 -4.73 5.72 -8.62
CA PHE A 31 -5.15 4.89 -7.50
C PHE A 31 -6.50 5.36 -6.93
N ILE A 32 -6.60 6.65 -6.57
CA ILE A 32 -7.82 7.23 -5.99
C ILE A 32 -8.99 7.17 -6.97
N TYR A 33 -8.80 7.57 -8.23
CA TYR A 33 -9.89 7.54 -9.22
C TYR A 33 -10.34 6.11 -9.55
N SER A 34 -9.44 5.14 -9.60
CA SER A 34 -9.84 3.74 -9.78
C SER A 34 -10.64 3.21 -8.57
N ALA A 35 -10.30 3.63 -7.34
CA ALA A 35 -11.07 3.32 -6.15
C ALA A 35 -12.44 4.01 -6.15
N ASN A 36 -12.50 5.28 -6.56
CA ASN A 36 -13.74 6.05 -6.71
C ASN A 36 -14.71 5.37 -7.68
N ASP A 37 -14.23 4.88 -8.83
CA ASP A 37 -15.06 4.24 -9.84
C ASP A 37 -15.69 2.92 -9.37
N ILE A 38 -15.15 2.30 -8.32
CA ILE A 38 -15.71 1.10 -7.70
C ILE A 38 -16.33 1.35 -6.31
N GLY A 39 -16.44 2.62 -5.88
CA GLY A 39 -17.09 3.01 -4.63
C GLY A 39 -16.33 2.58 -3.37
N LYS A 40 -14.99 2.62 -3.39
CA LYS A 40 -14.15 2.30 -2.21
C LYS A 40 -13.53 3.55 -1.62
N ASP A 41 -13.74 3.75 -0.32
CA ASP A 41 -13.04 4.79 0.43
C ASP A 41 -11.53 4.53 0.44
N VAL A 42 -10.75 5.61 0.45
CA VAL A 42 -9.28 5.57 0.32
C VAL A 42 -8.62 6.21 1.52
N HIS A 43 -7.55 5.59 1.99
CA HIS A 43 -6.61 6.23 2.92
C HIS A 43 -5.19 6.15 2.38
N ILE A 44 -4.45 7.26 2.43
CA ILE A 44 -3.04 7.28 2.04
C ILE A 44 -2.21 7.86 3.17
N HIS A 45 -1.21 7.10 3.62
CA HIS A 45 -0.18 7.60 4.52
C HIS A 45 1.02 8.10 3.72
N ILE A 46 1.46 9.35 3.99
CA ILE A 46 2.48 10.02 3.20
C ILE A 46 3.70 10.35 4.08
N CYS A 47 4.85 9.80 3.71
CA CYS A 47 6.11 10.10 4.36
C CYS A 47 6.75 11.34 3.71
N ASN A 48 7.15 12.31 4.53
CA ASN A 48 7.80 13.55 4.11
C ASN A 48 7.00 14.31 3.01
N PRO A 49 5.73 14.69 3.26
CA PRO A 49 4.92 15.36 2.26
C PRO A 49 5.44 16.76 1.94
N THR A 50 5.43 17.12 0.66
CA THR A 50 5.73 18.48 0.19
C THR A 50 4.45 19.31 0.07
N GLU A 51 4.56 20.63 -0.13
CA GLU A 51 3.41 21.51 -0.36
C GLU A 51 2.59 21.08 -1.60
N ASP A 52 3.25 20.64 -2.66
CA ASP A 52 2.60 20.14 -3.88
C ASP A 52 1.75 18.90 -3.62
N VAL A 53 2.18 18.03 -2.69
CA VAL A 53 1.42 16.86 -2.26
C VAL A 53 0.11 17.27 -1.60
N TRP A 54 0.14 18.25 -0.70
CA TRP A 54 -1.06 18.76 -0.05
C TRP A 54 -2.00 19.47 -1.03
N THR A 55 -1.46 20.27 -1.93
CA THR A 55 -2.25 20.89 -3.00
C THR A 55 -2.95 19.82 -3.85
N LYS A 56 -2.23 18.78 -4.27
CA LYS A 56 -2.80 17.66 -5.03
C LYS A 56 -3.85 16.90 -4.24
N SER A 57 -3.63 16.64 -2.94
CA SER A 57 -4.57 15.90 -2.10
C SER A 57 -5.91 16.63 -1.94
N ILE A 58 -5.89 17.96 -1.79
CA ILE A 58 -7.11 18.79 -1.72
C ILE A 58 -7.92 18.67 -3.01
N ILE A 59 -7.26 18.76 -4.17
CA ILE A 59 -7.92 18.66 -5.48
C ILE A 59 -8.52 17.27 -5.68
N LEU A 60 -7.78 16.21 -5.35
CA LEU A 60 -8.26 14.84 -5.47
C LEU A 60 -9.48 14.58 -4.57
N ASN A 61 -9.45 15.08 -3.35
CA ASN A 61 -10.57 14.94 -2.41
C ASN A 61 -11.83 15.70 -2.88
N ALA A 62 -11.66 16.87 -3.49
CA ALA A 62 -12.77 17.66 -4.02
C ALA A 62 -13.40 17.06 -5.31
N ASP A 63 -12.68 16.20 -6.04
CA ASP A 63 -13.10 15.66 -7.34
C ASP A 63 -13.54 14.19 -7.28
N THR A 64 -13.73 13.63 -6.08
CA THR A 64 -14.16 12.24 -5.86
C THR A 64 -15.42 12.17 -5.02
N ASP A 65 -16.25 11.16 -5.28
CA ASP A 65 -17.48 10.88 -4.52
C ASP A 65 -17.21 10.02 -3.28
N VAL A 66 -16.12 9.26 -3.26
CA VAL A 66 -15.70 8.45 -2.12
C VAL A 66 -14.91 9.31 -1.13
N ARG A 67 -14.89 8.89 0.12
CA ARG A 67 -14.08 9.56 1.14
C ARG A 67 -12.61 9.24 0.93
N VAL A 68 -11.80 10.28 0.80
CA VAL A 68 -10.33 10.17 0.75
C VAL A 68 -9.75 10.86 1.98
N THR A 69 -8.96 10.13 2.76
CA THR A 69 -8.30 10.65 3.96
C THR A 69 -6.80 10.49 3.85
N TYR A 70 -6.07 11.35 4.54
CA TYR A 70 -4.61 11.36 4.50
C TYR A 70 -4.04 11.49 5.91
N THR A 71 -3.05 10.65 6.20
CA THR A 71 -2.14 10.88 7.33
C THR A 71 -0.72 11.06 6.82
N ALA A 72 0.11 11.72 7.60
CA ALA A 72 1.51 11.92 7.23
C ALA A 72 2.43 11.92 8.44
N ASN A 73 3.71 11.73 8.19
CA ASN A 73 4.78 11.96 9.14
C ASN A 73 6.03 12.51 8.44
N ASP A 74 6.82 13.24 9.20
CA ASP A 74 8.13 13.68 8.76
C ASP A 74 9.19 12.78 9.41
N ILE A 75 10.08 12.22 8.61
CA ILE A 75 11.12 11.31 9.06
C ILE A 75 12.46 11.66 8.44
N ASN A 76 13.49 11.71 9.27
CA ASN A 76 14.85 11.81 8.78
C ASN A 76 15.46 10.41 8.70
N LEU A 77 15.52 9.85 7.50
CA LEU A 77 16.06 8.50 7.26
C LEU A 77 17.55 8.37 7.62
N ASN A 78 18.29 9.49 7.70
CA ASN A 78 19.68 9.48 8.16
C ASN A 78 19.80 9.22 9.67
N THR A 79 18.69 9.39 10.42
CA THR A 79 18.61 9.16 11.86
C THR A 79 17.64 8.03 12.24
N ALA A 80 16.90 7.49 11.29
CA ALA A 80 15.96 6.41 11.49
C ALA A 80 16.69 5.07 11.68
N GLY A 81 16.98 4.78 12.93
CA GLY A 81 17.67 3.60 13.40
C GLY A 81 19.04 3.93 14.00
N ASP A 82 19.39 3.22 15.06
CA ASP A 82 20.73 3.27 15.71
C ASP A 82 21.89 2.81 14.79
N HIS A 83 21.67 2.77 13.49
CA HIS A 83 22.66 2.41 12.50
C HIS A 83 23.51 3.66 12.18
N GLN A 84 24.69 3.69 12.76
CA GLN A 84 25.71 4.69 12.55
C GLN A 84 26.20 4.67 11.09
N GLY A 85 25.54 5.42 10.21
CA GLY A 85 25.97 5.59 8.83
C GLY A 85 24.82 6.09 7.93
N PRO A 86 25.14 6.65 6.75
CA PRO A 86 24.12 6.99 5.77
C PRO A 86 23.38 5.73 5.35
N VAL A 87 22.05 5.78 5.39
CA VAL A 87 21.19 4.70 4.89
C VAL A 87 21.53 4.50 3.41
N ALA A 88 21.93 3.28 3.05
CA ALA A 88 22.17 2.97 1.64
C ALA A 88 20.88 3.23 0.82
N PRO A 89 20.96 3.72 -0.42
CA PRO A 89 19.77 4.00 -1.25
C PRO A 89 18.79 2.84 -1.34
N GLU A 90 19.28 1.59 -1.28
CA GLU A 90 18.44 0.40 -1.26
C GLU A 90 17.66 0.25 0.05
N ALA A 91 18.22 0.62 1.19
CA ALA A 91 17.56 0.60 2.48
C ALA A 91 16.46 1.66 2.55
N GLU A 92 16.67 2.86 1.99
CA GLU A 92 15.65 3.89 1.86
C GLU A 92 14.47 3.40 1.01
N ARG A 93 14.74 2.83 -0.15
CA ARG A 93 13.72 2.24 -1.02
C ARG A 93 12.92 1.14 -0.32
N THR A 94 13.60 0.27 0.43
CA THR A 94 12.95 -0.80 1.20
C THR A 94 12.10 -0.22 2.33
N TYR A 95 12.58 0.82 3.02
CA TYR A 95 11.80 1.51 4.03
C TYR A 95 10.48 2.03 3.47
N TYR A 96 10.50 2.72 2.34
CA TYR A 96 9.27 3.21 1.70
C TYR A 96 8.34 2.07 1.26
N ALA A 97 8.86 0.94 0.80
CA ALA A 97 8.06 -0.24 0.49
C ALA A 97 7.39 -0.84 1.75
N CYS A 98 8.01 -0.69 2.92
CA CYS A 98 7.51 -1.19 4.20
C CYS A 98 6.52 -0.23 4.89
N LEU A 99 6.43 1.04 4.49
CA LEU A 99 5.64 2.08 5.19
C LEU A 99 4.22 1.64 5.50
N ARG A 100 3.51 1.03 4.54
CA ARG A 100 2.12 0.61 4.73
C ARG A 100 1.95 -0.39 5.86
N PHE A 101 2.96 -1.17 6.18
CA PHE A 101 2.93 -2.15 7.26
C PHE A 101 3.40 -1.56 8.61
N LEU A 102 4.30 -0.57 8.57
CA LEU A 102 4.74 0.14 9.78
C LEU A 102 3.60 0.91 10.45
N TYR A 103 2.68 1.45 9.66
CA TYR A 103 1.54 2.23 10.16
C TYR A 103 0.20 1.48 10.11
N LEU A 104 0.19 0.22 9.66
CA LEU A 104 -1.03 -0.57 9.46
C LEU A 104 -1.87 -0.70 10.74
N GLN A 105 -1.23 -0.87 11.90
CA GLN A 105 -1.92 -1.01 13.18
C GLN A 105 -2.74 0.25 13.51
N ASP A 106 -2.17 1.43 13.33
CA ASP A 106 -2.85 2.68 13.63
C ASP A 106 -4.06 2.89 12.71
N ILE A 107 -3.93 2.50 11.44
CA ILE A 107 -4.99 2.63 10.45
C ILE A 107 -6.13 1.65 10.72
N VAL A 108 -5.83 0.36 10.97
CA VAL A 108 -6.86 -0.66 11.17
C VAL A 108 -7.67 -0.43 12.44
N LEU A 109 -7.06 0.10 13.49
CA LEU A 109 -7.77 0.48 14.74
C LEU A 109 -8.80 1.60 14.53
N LYS A 110 -8.74 2.34 13.42
CA LYS A 110 -9.66 3.43 13.08
C LYS A 110 -10.64 3.05 11.96
N ALA A 111 -10.19 2.26 11.00
CA ALA A 111 -10.94 1.94 9.78
C ALA A 111 -11.79 0.66 9.87
N SER A 112 -11.65 -0.15 10.91
CA SER A 112 -12.25 -1.48 11.09
C SER A 112 -11.81 -2.54 10.07
N LYS A 113 -11.73 -2.22 8.78
CA LYS A 113 -11.27 -3.11 7.70
C LYS A 113 -10.33 -2.34 6.79
N VAL A 114 -9.17 -2.93 6.52
CA VAL A 114 -8.12 -2.30 5.70
C VAL A 114 -7.62 -3.28 4.65
N MET A 115 -7.69 -2.87 3.38
CA MET A 115 -6.99 -3.54 2.28
C MET A 115 -5.74 -2.73 1.94
N ALA A 116 -4.60 -3.13 2.48
CA ALA A 116 -3.31 -2.49 2.19
C ALA A 116 -2.80 -2.91 0.81
N LEU A 117 -2.52 -1.93 -0.03
CA LEU A 117 -2.10 -2.08 -1.42
C LEU A 117 -0.85 -1.25 -1.71
N ASP A 118 -0.10 -1.63 -2.73
CA ASP A 118 0.88 -0.72 -3.34
C ASP A 118 0.15 0.46 -3.98
N ILE A 119 0.68 1.68 -3.85
CA ILE A 119 0.02 2.88 -4.41
C ILE A 119 -0.01 2.88 -5.95
N ASP A 120 0.81 2.06 -6.59
CA ASP A 120 0.79 1.83 -8.04
C ASP A 120 -0.21 0.73 -8.47
N CYS A 121 -1.12 0.32 -7.58
CA CYS A 121 -2.25 -0.52 -7.95
C CYS A 121 -3.34 0.28 -8.68
N LEU A 122 -4.08 -0.43 -9.56
CA LEU A 122 -5.31 0.05 -10.17
C LEU A 122 -6.45 -0.91 -9.79
N LEU A 123 -7.57 -0.37 -9.30
CA LEU A 123 -8.74 -1.14 -8.91
C LEU A 123 -9.66 -1.24 -10.13
N MET A 124 -9.67 -2.41 -10.78
CA MET A 124 -10.24 -2.61 -12.12
C MET A 124 -11.72 -3.02 -12.11
N ARG A 125 -12.21 -3.59 -11.01
CA ARG A 125 -13.63 -3.95 -10.84
C ARG A 125 -14.03 -3.97 -9.37
N PRO A 126 -15.32 -3.81 -9.05
CA PRO A 126 -15.82 -3.92 -7.68
C PRO A 126 -15.47 -5.27 -7.03
N PHE A 127 -15.21 -5.22 -5.74
CA PHE A 127 -15.00 -6.38 -4.86
C PHE A 127 -15.51 -6.09 -3.45
N ASP A 128 -15.79 -7.13 -2.69
CA ASP A 128 -16.13 -7.02 -1.28
C ASP A 128 -14.89 -7.28 -0.41
N PHE A 129 -14.84 -6.62 0.76
CA PHE A 129 -13.85 -6.97 1.76
C PHE A 129 -14.13 -8.38 2.29
N PRO A 130 -13.10 -9.20 2.55
CA PRO A 130 -13.28 -10.50 3.17
C PRO A 130 -14.02 -10.42 4.51
N THR A 131 -14.52 -11.55 4.96
CA THR A 131 -15.11 -11.74 6.30
C THR A 131 -14.17 -12.48 7.24
N THR A 132 -12.95 -12.75 6.82
CA THR A 132 -11.88 -13.37 7.60
C THR A 132 -11.02 -12.31 8.27
N ALA A 133 -10.28 -12.70 9.31
CA ALA A 133 -9.42 -11.78 10.07
C ALA A 133 -8.33 -11.13 9.23
N ILE A 134 -7.74 -11.89 8.31
CA ILE A 134 -6.72 -11.43 7.38
C ILE A 134 -6.93 -11.99 5.97
N GLY A 135 -6.28 -11.36 4.99
CA GLY A 135 -6.17 -11.86 3.63
C GLY A 135 -4.80 -11.54 3.03
N TYR A 136 -4.23 -12.46 2.28
CA TYR A 136 -2.95 -12.28 1.61
C TYR A 136 -2.88 -13.06 0.29
N PHE A 137 -1.90 -12.75 -0.54
CA PHE A 137 -1.66 -13.45 -1.80
C PHE A 137 -0.48 -14.43 -1.64
N PRO A 138 -0.74 -15.75 -1.59
CA PRO A 138 0.31 -16.76 -1.61
C PRO A 138 0.93 -16.87 -3.01
N ARG A 139 2.21 -17.18 -3.08
CA ARG A 139 2.89 -17.46 -4.34
C ARG A 139 4.03 -18.45 -4.12
N ASP A 140 4.49 -19.08 -5.19
CA ASP A 140 5.70 -19.86 -5.15
C ASP A 140 6.91 -18.98 -4.79
N PRO A 141 7.83 -19.48 -3.96
CA PRO A 141 9.08 -18.77 -3.67
C PRO A 141 9.82 -18.42 -4.95
N LEU A 142 10.44 -17.23 -4.98
CA LEU A 142 11.20 -16.80 -6.15
C LEU A 142 12.42 -17.74 -6.33
N PRO A 143 12.66 -18.28 -7.54
CA PRO A 143 13.69 -19.31 -7.77
C PRO A 143 15.11 -18.81 -7.50
N ASP A 144 15.35 -17.50 -7.66
CA ASP A 144 16.66 -16.88 -7.47
C ASP A 144 16.94 -16.49 -6.00
N THR A 145 16.02 -16.81 -5.07
CA THR A 145 16.20 -16.56 -3.64
C THR A 145 16.54 -17.85 -2.91
N ALA A 146 17.33 -17.74 -1.83
CA ALA A 146 17.75 -18.88 -1.02
C ALA A 146 17.62 -18.58 0.49
N GLY A 147 17.56 -19.63 1.30
CA GLY A 147 17.54 -19.51 2.75
C GLY A 147 16.29 -18.82 3.28
N TRP A 148 16.48 -17.82 4.12
CA TRP A 148 15.39 -17.07 4.76
C TRP A 148 14.60 -16.19 3.78
N GLU A 149 15.25 -15.65 2.73
CA GLU A 149 14.60 -14.88 1.68
C GLU A 149 13.61 -15.74 0.89
N GLN A 150 13.97 -16.98 0.58
CA GLN A 150 13.09 -17.91 -0.12
C GLN A 150 11.78 -18.15 0.66
N LYS A 151 11.84 -18.28 1.99
CA LYS A 151 10.64 -18.43 2.83
C LYS A 151 9.77 -17.18 2.79
N GLY A 152 10.37 -16.00 2.83
CA GLY A 152 9.65 -14.73 2.80
C GLY A 152 8.95 -14.44 1.49
N THR A 153 9.59 -14.77 0.37
CA THR A 153 9.03 -14.45 -0.96
C THR A 153 7.80 -15.28 -1.36
N ARG A 154 7.36 -16.23 -0.54
CA ARG A 154 6.10 -16.98 -0.72
C ARG A 154 4.83 -16.16 -0.48
N VAL A 155 4.92 -14.95 0.06
CA VAL A 155 3.81 -14.01 0.24
C VAL A 155 4.08 -12.77 -0.60
N ALA A 156 3.13 -12.38 -1.44
CA ALA A 156 3.22 -11.13 -2.19
C ALA A 156 2.76 -9.96 -1.30
N ALA A 157 3.65 -9.00 -1.04
CA ALA A 157 3.34 -7.84 -0.19
C ALA A 157 2.48 -6.76 -0.88
N GLY A 158 2.24 -6.88 -2.19
CA GLY A 158 1.42 -5.92 -2.95
C GLY A 158 -0.04 -5.84 -2.52
N ILE A 159 -0.51 -6.81 -1.72
CA ILE A 159 -1.84 -6.84 -1.13
C ILE A 159 -1.81 -7.52 0.24
N PHE A 160 -2.47 -6.89 1.21
CA PHE A 160 -2.74 -7.50 2.52
C PHE A 160 -4.04 -6.94 3.08
N TYR A 161 -4.95 -7.81 3.48
CA TYR A 161 -6.19 -7.43 4.14
C TYR A 161 -6.13 -7.73 5.63
N ILE A 162 -6.78 -6.88 6.44
CA ILE A 162 -6.87 -7.08 7.89
C ILE A 162 -8.11 -6.39 8.47
N GLU A 163 -8.75 -7.04 9.45
CA GLU A 163 -9.82 -6.48 10.29
C GLU A 163 -9.27 -5.97 11.63
N ASP A 164 -10.02 -5.07 12.28
CA ASP A 164 -9.62 -4.43 13.54
C ASP A 164 -9.38 -5.41 14.68
N HIS A 165 -10.17 -6.47 14.77
CA HIS A 165 -9.97 -7.51 15.81
C HIS A 165 -8.66 -8.28 15.65
N ALA A 166 -8.02 -8.22 14.46
CA ALA A 166 -6.72 -8.79 14.18
C ALA A 166 -5.57 -7.77 14.29
N HIS A 167 -5.78 -6.57 14.85
CA HIS A 167 -4.78 -5.51 14.91
C HIS A 167 -3.43 -5.94 15.53
N ALA A 168 -3.43 -6.96 16.38
CA ALA A 168 -2.21 -7.55 16.92
C ALA A 168 -1.31 -8.15 15.83
N VAL A 169 -1.89 -8.66 14.75
CA VAL A 169 -1.16 -9.15 13.57
C VAL A 169 -0.43 -7.99 12.89
N ALA A 170 -1.12 -6.85 12.69
CA ALA A 170 -0.51 -5.65 12.14
C ALA A 170 0.66 -5.15 13.01
N SER A 171 0.48 -5.18 14.34
CA SER A 171 1.54 -4.85 15.30
C SER A 171 2.77 -5.76 15.16
N GLN A 172 2.55 -7.07 15.04
CA GLN A 172 3.65 -8.02 14.86
C GLN A 172 4.41 -7.79 13.56
N ILE A 173 3.71 -7.55 12.45
CA ILE A 173 4.33 -7.22 11.16
C ILE A 173 5.16 -5.94 11.28
N GLY A 174 4.56 -4.86 11.82
CA GLY A 174 5.25 -3.58 12.02
C GLY A 174 6.49 -3.70 12.91
N ASN A 175 6.39 -4.41 14.02
CA ASN A 175 7.52 -4.67 14.92
C ASN A 175 8.64 -5.46 14.23
N ARG A 176 8.29 -6.51 13.46
CA ARG A 176 9.28 -7.30 12.73
C ARG A 176 10.03 -6.46 11.70
N ILE A 177 9.33 -5.57 10.99
CA ILE A 177 9.94 -4.62 10.05
C ILE A 177 10.81 -3.60 10.80
N GLY A 178 10.32 -3.05 11.91
CA GLY A 178 11.03 -2.05 12.72
C GLY A 178 12.36 -2.54 13.30
N LEU A 179 12.52 -3.85 13.48
CA LEU A 179 13.79 -4.46 13.89
C LEU A 179 14.86 -4.43 12.79
N GLY A 180 14.50 -4.16 11.53
CA GLY A 180 15.41 -4.15 10.38
C GLY A 180 16.21 -5.46 10.20
N PRO A 181 17.33 -5.47 9.51
CA PRO A 181 17.78 -4.40 8.62
C PRO A 181 16.85 -4.25 7.40
N PHE A 182 16.79 -3.04 6.83
CA PHE A 182 15.96 -2.76 5.66
C PHE A 182 16.57 -3.33 4.37
N ASN A 183 16.57 -4.65 4.27
CA ASN A 183 16.96 -5.38 3.07
C ASN A 183 15.74 -5.63 2.18
N TRP A 184 15.96 -5.71 0.88
CA TRP A 184 14.89 -6.04 -0.07
C TRP A 184 14.12 -7.29 0.36
N PHE A 185 12.79 -7.30 0.19
CA PHE A 185 11.85 -8.31 0.65
C PHE A 185 11.51 -8.32 2.16
N LEU A 186 11.98 -7.37 2.97
CA LEU A 186 11.70 -7.35 4.41
C LEU A 186 10.19 -7.37 4.72
N ASP A 187 9.38 -6.63 3.95
CA ASP A 187 7.92 -6.63 4.06
C ASP A 187 7.31 -8.00 3.81
N GLN A 188 7.77 -8.71 2.78
CA GLN A 188 7.28 -10.04 2.44
C GLN A 188 7.68 -11.08 3.49
N ILE A 189 8.91 -10.98 4.01
CA ILE A 189 9.40 -11.85 5.07
C ILE A 189 8.60 -11.66 6.36
N ALA A 190 8.37 -10.41 6.75
CA ALA A 190 7.58 -10.09 7.92
C ALA A 190 6.14 -10.63 7.80
N LEU A 191 5.52 -10.49 6.63
CA LEU A 191 4.22 -11.09 6.35
C LEU A 191 4.26 -12.61 6.44
N ALA A 192 5.22 -13.26 5.78
CA ALA A 192 5.33 -14.71 5.74
C ALA A 192 5.55 -15.32 7.14
N GLU A 193 6.36 -14.67 7.98
CA GLU A 193 6.60 -15.10 9.35
C GLU A 193 5.33 -15.01 10.21
N VAL A 194 4.48 -14.01 9.98
CA VAL A 194 3.28 -13.80 10.81
C VAL A 194 2.10 -14.62 10.33
N VAL A 195 1.84 -14.74 9.03
CA VAL A 195 0.66 -15.46 8.51
C VAL A 195 0.68 -16.95 8.83
N ASP A 196 1.85 -17.55 9.07
CA ASP A 196 1.97 -18.96 9.48
C ASP A 196 1.32 -19.29 10.83
N PHE A 197 1.16 -18.30 11.68
CA PHE A 197 0.57 -18.49 13.01
C PHE A 197 -0.93 -18.23 13.06
N ILE A 198 -1.53 -17.79 11.93
CA ILE A 198 -2.96 -17.51 11.87
C ILE A 198 -3.73 -18.77 11.48
N PRO A 199 -4.80 -19.14 12.20
CA PRO A 199 -5.65 -20.26 11.84
C PRO A 199 -6.21 -20.13 10.42
N LYS A 200 -6.21 -21.21 9.66
CA LYS A 200 -6.60 -21.18 8.23
C LYS A 200 -8.04 -20.73 8.00
N ASP A 201 -8.95 -20.99 8.94
CA ASP A 201 -10.34 -20.54 8.89
C ASP A 201 -10.49 -19.02 9.10
N GLN A 202 -9.44 -18.34 9.53
CA GLN A 202 -9.38 -16.90 9.69
C GLN A 202 -8.62 -16.19 8.54
N VAL A 203 -8.29 -16.93 7.48
CA VAL A 203 -7.46 -16.44 6.38
C VAL A 203 -8.21 -16.52 5.05
N THR A 204 -8.14 -15.45 4.26
CA THR A 204 -8.48 -15.45 2.84
C THR A 204 -7.20 -15.48 2.01
N GLU A 205 -7.01 -16.51 1.23
CA GLU A 205 -5.93 -16.56 0.23
C GLU A 205 -6.45 -16.00 -1.10
N TYR A 206 -5.82 -14.92 -1.58
CA TYR A 206 -6.13 -14.35 -2.89
C TYR A 206 -5.42 -15.12 -4.00
N ASP A 207 -6.04 -15.09 -5.18
CA ASP A 207 -5.50 -15.68 -6.39
C ASP A 207 -5.32 -14.62 -7.50
N ASP A 208 -4.86 -15.08 -8.64
CA ASP A 208 -4.65 -14.26 -9.84
C ASP A 208 -5.94 -13.64 -10.42
N ASN A 209 -7.13 -14.10 -10.03
CA ASN A 209 -8.39 -13.47 -10.42
C ASN A 209 -8.69 -12.25 -9.54
N PHE A 210 -8.10 -12.20 -8.35
CA PHE A 210 -8.25 -11.06 -7.45
C PHE A 210 -7.17 -10.01 -7.68
N MET A 211 -5.89 -10.39 -7.69
CA MET A 211 -4.78 -9.48 -7.97
C MET A 211 -3.84 -10.06 -9.03
N ASP A 212 -3.46 -9.24 -10.00
CA ASP A 212 -2.59 -9.68 -11.10
C ASP A 212 -1.57 -8.61 -11.50
N TRP A 213 -0.36 -9.04 -11.78
CA TRP A 213 0.74 -8.23 -12.33
C TRP A 213 1.00 -8.47 -13.82
N ASN A 214 0.15 -9.29 -14.48
CA ASN A 214 0.16 -9.49 -15.93
C ASN A 214 -0.98 -8.72 -16.63
N PHE A 215 -1.78 -7.98 -15.85
CA PHE A 215 -2.85 -7.08 -16.33
C PHE A 215 -3.95 -7.79 -17.13
N ARG A 216 -4.36 -8.98 -16.65
CA ARG A 216 -5.44 -9.75 -17.25
C ARG A 216 -6.78 -9.05 -17.06
N GLN A 217 -7.61 -9.08 -18.11
CA GLN A 217 -8.99 -8.59 -18.00
C GLN A 217 -9.80 -9.41 -17.00
N GLY A 218 -10.69 -8.74 -16.26
CA GLY A 218 -11.55 -9.38 -15.26
C GLY A 218 -10.93 -9.55 -13.87
N THR A 219 -9.61 -9.29 -13.69
CA THR A 219 -8.98 -9.21 -12.38
C THR A 219 -9.48 -8.00 -11.60
N ALA A 220 -9.63 -8.11 -10.27
CA ALA A 220 -10.11 -7.01 -9.44
C ALA A 220 -9.06 -5.90 -9.26
N ILE A 221 -7.79 -6.27 -9.09
CA ILE A 221 -6.70 -5.34 -8.83
C ILE A 221 -5.53 -5.66 -9.75
N TRP A 222 -5.02 -4.64 -10.45
CA TRP A 222 -3.76 -4.70 -11.15
C TRP A 222 -2.66 -4.04 -10.32
N THR A 223 -1.50 -4.64 -10.21
CA THR A 223 -0.34 -4.05 -9.53
C THR A 223 0.81 -3.77 -10.50
N GLY A 224 1.35 -2.56 -10.44
CA GLY A 224 2.43 -2.07 -11.31
C GLY A 224 3.82 -2.61 -10.97
N LYS A 225 3.96 -3.89 -10.66
CA LYS A 225 5.18 -4.51 -10.14
C LYS A 225 6.41 -4.29 -11.03
N GLY A 226 7.47 -3.74 -10.44
CA GLY A 226 8.76 -3.50 -11.12
C GLY A 226 8.64 -2.59 -12.32
N ASP A 227 9.41 -2.85 -13.37
CA ASP A 227 9.44 -2.04 -14.60
C ASP A 227 8.15 -2.14 -15.44
N ARG A 228 7.28 -3.11 -15.15
CA ARG A 228 6.01 -3.29 -15.88
C ARG A 228 5.12 -2.07 -15.82
N LYS A 229 5.14 -1.32 -14.72
CA LYS A 229 4.38 -0.06 -14.56
C LYS A 229 4.78 1.04 -15.53
N HIS A 230 5.98 0.97 -16.13
CA HIS A 230 6.48 1.94 -17.10
C HIS A 230 6.43 1.40 -18.54
N ASN A 231 6.63 0.09 -18.71
CA ASN A 231 6.89 -0.53 -20.01
C ASN A 231 5.70 -1.35 -20.55
N ASN A 232 4.74 -1.75 -19.70
CA ASN A 232 3.58 -2.49 -20.19
C ASN A 232 2.50 -1.54 -20.70
N ILE A 233 2.24 -1.60 -22.01
CA ILE A 233 1.30 -0.68 -22.68
C ILE A 233 -0.13 -0.76 -22.12
N THR A 234 -0.59 -1.96 -21.70
CA THR A 234 -1.94 -2.17 -21.15
C THR A 234 -2.08 -1.45 -19.82
N TYR A 235 -1.10 -1.62 -18.91
CA TYR A 235 -1.12 -0.93 -17.63
C TYR A 235 -0.97 0.58 -17.79
N VAL A 236 -0.02 1.04 -18.60
CA VAL A 236 0.21 2.48 -18.83
C VAL A 236 -1.03 3.15 -19.42
N LYS A 237 -1.72 2.49 -20.35
CA LYS A 237 -2.97 3.00 -20.92
C LYS A 237 -4.06 3.12 -19.85
N ALA A 238 -4.31 2.06 -19.06
CA ALA A 238 -5.30 2.09 -17.98
C ALA A 238 -4.96 3.14 -16.90
N LYS A 239 -3.68 3.23 -16.50
CA LYS A 239 -3.21 4.27 -15.57
C LYS A 239 -3.55 5.68 -16.09
N ASN A 240 -3.30 5.95 -17.37
CA ASN A 240 -3.59 7.25 -17.98
C ASN A 240 -5.11 7.51 -18.11
N GLU A 241 -5.93 6.49 -18.33
CA GLU A 241 -7.38 6.61 -18.36
C GLU A 241 -7.96 6.95 -16.97
N PHE A 242 -7.39 6.39 -15.90
CA PHE A 242 -7.73 6.77 -14.53
C PHE A 242 -7.11 8.11 -14.10
N ASP A 243 -6.00 8.56 -14.68
CA ASP A 243 -5.35 9.82 -14.28
C ASP A 243 -6.13 11.04 -14.81
N ARG A 244 -7.23 11.35 -14.14
CA ARG A 244 -8.11 12.50 -14.44
C ARG A 244 -7.68 13.79 -13.75
N TYR A 245 -6.55 13.80 -13.06
CA TYR A 245 -6.10 14.94 -12.24
C TYR A 245 -5.98 16.25 -13.02
N LYS A 246 -5.48 16.22 -14.26
CA LYS A 246 -5.40 17.42 -15.11
C LYS A 246 -6.77 18.04 -15.39
N SER A 247 -7.79 17.21 -15.60
CA SER A 247 -9.16 17.67 -15.79
C SER A 247 -9.77 18.18 -14.49
N ALA A 248 -9.41 17.59 -13.34
CA ALA A 248 -9.83 18.05 -12.01
C ALA A 248 -9.30 19.44 -11.70
N ILE A 249 -8.03 19.73 -11.97
CA ILE A 249 -7.45 21.07 -11.81
C ILE A 249 -8.30 22.11 -12.55
N THR A 250 -8.65 21.85 -13.81
CA THR A 250 -9.44 22.80 -14.61
C THR A 250 -10.81 23.06 -13.98
N ARG A 251 -11.47 22.02 -13.44
CA ARG A 251 -12.78 22.17 -12.76
C ARG A 251 -12.72 22.94 -11.45
N CYS A 252 -11.67 22.75 -10.67
CA CYS A 252 -11.52 23.43 -9.37
C CYS A 252 -11.22 24.94 -9.50
N TRP A 253 -10.72 25.40 -10.64
CA TRP A 253 -10.33 26.79 -10.86
C TRP A 253 -11.22 27.53 -11.88
N SER A 254 -12.27 26.90 -12.38
CA SER A 254 -13.32 27.50 -13.22
C SER A 254 -14.54 27.89 -12.40
#